data_32a289fde6fd4d171c8a2113a3e47c40
#
_entry.id   32a289fde6fd4d171c8a2113a3e47c40
#
_cell.length_a   1.000
_cell.length_b   1.000
_cell.length_c   1.000
_cell.angle_alpha   90.00
_cell.angle_beta   90.00
_cell.angle_gamma   90.00
#
_symmetry.space_group_name_H-M   'P 1'
#
loop_
_entity.id
_entity.type
_entity.pdbx_description
1 polymer ?
#
loop_
_entity_poly.entity_id
_entity_poly.type
_entity_poly.pdbx_seq_one_letter_code
_entity_poly.pdbx_strand_id
1 'polypeptide(L)'
;MIIDSFDDGLGMLSPECFYEKADFKADICICFFSHHVKEYIIEKYNPKVYTNLKGANGTFPVYRIERNKENIIFMMLYVGPTSAELLPDLAYVFGVKHFIIFGSCGCLKKEYSKHFIIPTSSYRDEGMSYHYVEPKDYIEIKNHDLVEEAFKETSHDYVKGKVWTTSSIYRETPIQIKKHLNDGCVAVDMEAASMQAVADFYKLNYYTFFFSGDIVASDIWERGRLGGESEKNVQIPSLDIAFKIADLIKSK
;
A
#
# COMPACT_ATOMS: atom_id res chain seq x y z
N MET A 1 12.70 9.84 22.35
CA MET A 1 12.38 8.49 21.77
C MET A 1 11.74 8.73 20.39
N ILE A 2 11.53 7.70 19.56
CA ILE A 2 10.91 7.91 18.24
C ILE A 2 9.54 8.61 18.30
N ILE A 3 8.81 8.41 19.37
CA ILE A 3 7.53 9.07 19.64
C ILE A 3 7.64 10.61 19.81
N ASP A 4 8.83 11.14 19.96
CA ASP A 4 9.09 12.58 20.11
C ASP A 4 9.58 13.20 18.76
N SER A 5 9.50 12.45 17.66
CA SER A 5 10.07 12.85 16.37
C SER A 5 9.13 13.68 15.50
N PHE A 6 7.84 13.76 15.84
CA PHE A 6 6.88 14.53 15.07
C PHE A 6 7.03 16.04 15.32
N ASP A 7 7.08 16.78 14.25
CA ASP A 7 6.75 18.20 14.21
C ASP A 7 5.99 18.49 12.89
N ASP A 8 5.25 19.58 12.82
CA ASP A 8 4.43 19.95 11.68
C ASP A 8 5.16 20.83 10.65
N GLY A 9 6.46 21.02 10.83
CA GLY A 9 7.32 21.80 9.94
C GLY A 9 7.59 21.09 8.62
N LEU A 10 7.84 21.87 7.58
CA LEU A 10 8.28 21.34 6.30
C LEU A 10 9.74 20.92 6.38
N GLY A 11 10.06 19.77 5.80
CA GLY A 11 11.42 19.28 5.68
C GLY A 11 12.33 20.23 4.88
N MET A 12 13.62 20.20 5.17
CA MET A 12 14.63 20.95 4.40
C MET A 12 14.77 20.43 2.96
N LEU A 13 14.45 19.15 2.75
CA LEU A 13 14.40 18.52 1.44
C LEU A 13 12.95 18.31 1.03
N SER A 14 12.65 18.55 -0.23
CA SER A 14 11.35 18.33 -0.83
C SER A 14 11.51 17.72 -2.23
N PRO A 15 10.45 17.11 -2.81
CA PRO A 15 10.52 16.50 -4.14
C PRO A 15 11.06 17.44 -5.23
N GLU A 16 10.79 18.73 -5.13
CA GLU A 16 11.28 19.75 -6.08
C GLU A 16 12.81 19.93 -6.07
N CYS A 17 13.49 19.47 -5.01
CA CYS A 17 14.94 19.45 -4.98
C CYS A 17 15.53 18.40 -5.93
N PHE A 18 14.74 17.39 -6.33
CA PHE A 18 15.23 16.21 -7.05
C PHE A 18 14.56 16.01 -8.41
N TYR A 19 13.34 16.54 -8.59
CA TYR A 19 12.52 16.22 -9.75
C TYR A 19 11.93 17.48 -10.40
N GLU A 20 11.74 17.41 -11.72
CA GLU A 20 10.91 18.33 -12.48
C GLU A 20 9.49 17.78 -12.63
N LYS A 21 8.50 18.65 -12.85
CA LYS A 21 7.13 18.25 -13.13
C LYS A 21 7.03 17.61 -14.51
N ALA A 22 6.19 16.59 -14.62
CA ALA A 22 5.86 15.97 -15.89
C ALA A 22 5.09 16.94 -16.81
N ASP A 23 5.11 16.66 -18.11
CA ASP A 23 4.35 17.37 -19.14
C ASP A 23 2.86 16.96 -19.20
N PHE A 24 2.45 16.02 -18.36
CA PHE A 24 1.05 15.60 -18.18
C PHE A 24 0.72 15.45 -16.69
N LYS A 25 -0.56 15.37 -16.39
CA LYS A 25 -1.07 15.09 -15.05
C LYS A 25 -1.73 13.71 -15.00
N ALA A 26 -1.66 13.09 -13.83
CA ALA A 26 -2.38 11.86 -13.50
C ALA A 26 -2.87 11.97 -12.05
N ASP A 27 -4.17 12.02 -11.86
CA ASP A 27 -4.75 12.13 -10.50
C ASP A 27 -4.60 10.83 -9.70
N ILE A 28 -4.48 9.68 -10.37
CA ILE A 28 -4.45 8.36 -9.76
C ILE A 28 -3.13 7.65 -10.06
N CYS A 29 -2.52 7.13 -9.00
CA CYS A 29 -1.41 6.19 -9.07
C CYS A 29 -1.82 4.86 -8.45
N ILE A 30 -1.62 3.75 -9.19
CA ILE A 30 -1.78 2.40 -8.68
C ILE A 30 -0.40 1.84 -8.37
N CYS A 31 -0.16 1.51 -7.11
CA CYS A 31 1.11 0.97 -6.63
C CYS A 31 0.96 -0.48 -6.15
N PHE A 32 2.01 -1.25 -6.32
CA PHE A 32 2.06 -2.67 -5.93
C PHE A 32 3.50 -3.10 -5.64
N PHE A 33 3.69 -4.29 -5.06
CA PHE A 33 4.99 -4.83 -4.64
C PHE A 33 5.43 -6.06 -5.45
N SER A 34 4.74 -6.39 -6.54
CA SER A 34 4.94 -7.64 -7.27
C SER A 34 5.52 -7.46 -8.66
N HIS A 35 6.61 -8.19 -8.96
CA HIS A 35 7.15 -8.30 -10.32
C HIS A 35 6.12 -8.90 -11.30
N HIS A 36 5.31 -9.87 -10.86
CA HIS A 36 4.30 -10.49 -11.72
C HIS A 36 3.21 -9.52 -12.14
N VAL A 37 2.78 -8.63 -11.22
CA VAL A 37 1.82 -7.55 -11.56
C VAL A 37 2.45 -6.59 -12.57
N LYS A 38 3.72 -6.21 -12.36
CA LYS A 38 4.46 -5.36 -13.30
C LYS A 38 4.53 -5.98 -14.69
N GLU A 39 4.95 -7.24 -14.78
CA GLU A 39 5.06 -7.96 -16.06
C GLU A 39 3.69 -8.07 -16.76
N TYR A 40 2.64 -8.40 -16.02
CA TYR A 40 1.28 -8.44 -16.55
C TYR A 40 0.80 -7.08 -17.09
N ILE A 41 1.09 -5.98 -16.37
CA ILE A 41 0.76 -4.63 -16.83
C ILE A 41 1.50 -4.32 -18.14
N ILE A 42 2.81 -4.64 -18.20
CA ILE A 42 3.63 -4.42 -19.40
C ILE A 42 3.08 -5.22 -20.58
N GLU A 43 2.79 -6.49 -20.40
CA GLU A 43 2.27 -7.37 -21.45
C GLU A 43 0.88 -6.94 -21.94
N LYS A 44 -0.04 -6.68 -21.00
CA LYS A 44 -1.45 -6.42 -21.35
C LYS A 44 -1.69 -5.01 -21.90
N TYR A 45 -1.02 -4.01 -21.33
CA TYR A 45 -1.31 -2.60 -21.64
C TYR A 45 -0.21 -1.94 -22.47
N ASN A 46 0.94 -2.60 -22.67
CA ASN A 46 2.12 -2.05 -23.35
C ASN A 46 2.41 -0.59 -22.96
N PRO A 47 2.50 -0.28 -21.65
CA PRO A 47 2.62 1.07 -21.16
C PRO A 47 3.98 1.65 -21.54
N LYS A 48 4.03 2.96 -21.76
CA LYS A 48 5.32 3.67 -21.87
C LYS A 48 5.92 3.83 -20.49
N VAL A 49 7.22 3.53 -20.35
CA VAL A 49 8.01 4.05 -19.23
C VAL A 49 8.14 5.53 -19.45
N TYR A 50 7.51 6.33 -18.61
CA TYR A 50 7.57 7.78 -18.75
C TYR A 50 8.84 8.33 -18.13
N THR A 51 9.14 7.93 -16.91
CA THR A 51 10.32 8.36 -16.17
C THR A 51 10.75 7.29 -15.17
N ASN A 52 11.94 7.51 -14.60
CA ASN A 52 12.42 6.71 -13.49
C ASN A 52 12.65 7.64 -12.30
N LEU A 53 11.98 7.40 -11.19
CA LEU A 53 12.35 8.01 -9.92
C LEU A 53 13.70 7.41 -9.49
N LYS A 54 14.58 8.25 -8.95
CA LYS A 54 15.94 7.85 -8.60
C LYS A 54 16.05 7.69 -7.09
N GLY A 55 16.51 6.54 -6.65
CA GLY A 55 16.88 6.30 -5.26
C GLY A 55 18.31 5.80 -5.15
N ALA A 56 18.87 5.78 -3.95
CA ALA A 56 20.22 5.29 -3.70
C ALA A 56 20.41 3.82 -4.15
N ASN A 57 19.34 3.03 -4.11
CA ASN A 57 19.35 1.60 -4.47
C ASN A 57 18.96 1.31 -5.92
N GLY A 58 18.86 2.35 -6.77
CA GLY A 58 18.51 2.17 -8.17
C GLY A 58 17.41 3.11 -8.66
N THR A 59 16.74 2.69 -9.72
CA THR A 59 15.69 3.47 -10.37
C THR A 59 14.35 2.73 -10.25
N PHE A 60 13.29 3.51 -10.07
CA PHE A 60 11.91 3.02 -9.96
C PHE A 60 11.13 3.52 -11.17
N PRO A 61 10.87 2.66 -12.18
CA PRO A 61 10.16 3.06 -13.39
C PRO A 61 8.70 3.39 -13.07
N VAL A 62 8.25 4.53 -13.59
CA VAL A 62 6.86 4.96 -13.56
C VAL A 62 6.26 4.70 -14.93
N TYR A 63 5.24 3.87 -14.99
CA TYR A 63 4.52 3.50 -16.19
C TYR A 63 3.26 4.34 -16.35
N ARG A 64 2.92 4.70 -17.58
CA ARG A 64 1.71 5.45 -17.91
C ARG A 64 0.84 4.66 -18.87
N ILE A 65 -0.43 4.58 -18.56
CA ILE A 65 -1.48 4.17 -19.51
C ILE A 65 -2.53 5.28 -19.62
N GLU A 66 -3.24 5.30 -20.72
CA GLU A 66 -4.47 6.08 -20.89
C GLU A 66 -5.67 5.15 -20.77
N ARG A 67 -6.61 5.46 -19.86
CA ARG A 67 -7.85 4.74 -19.66
C ARG A 67 -8.99 5.74 -19.53
N ASN A 68 -10.03 5.58 -20.38
CA ASN A 68 -11.17 6.49 -20.40
C ASN A 68 -10.78 7.98 -20.61
N LYS A 69 -9.77 8.24 -21.46
CA LYS A 69 -9.17 9.57 -21.74
C LYS A 69 -8.44 10.20 -20.53
N GLU A 70 -8.14 9.41 -19.52
CA GLU A 70 -7.37 9.86 -18.35
C GLU A 70 -6.07 9.08 -18.21
N ASN A 71 -5.05 9.76 -17.71
CA ASN A 71 -3.79 9.12 -17.40
C ASN A 71 -3.88 8.43 -16.03
N ILE A 72 -3.52 7.17 -16.01
CA ILE A 72 -3.26 6.42 -14.77
C ILE A 72 -1.78 6.05 -14.80
N ILE A 73 -1.09 6.28 -13.71
CA ILE A 73 0.29 5.85 -13.55
C ILE A 73 0.38 4.63 -12.63
N PHE A 74 1.39 3.81 -12.89
CA PHE A 74 1.69 2.60 -12.13
C PHE A 74 3.12 2.63 -11.66
N MET A 75 3.35 2.14 -10.47
CA MET A 75 4.68 2.00 -9.91
C MET A 75 4.78 0.76 -9.02
N MET A 76 5.86 -0.01 -9.23
CA MET A 76 6.23 -1.04 -8.27
C MET A 76 7.04 -0.41 -7.14
N LEU A 77 6.54 -0.53 -5.91
CA LEU A 77 7.21 -0.06 -4.70
C LEU A 77 8.21 -1.11 -4.19
N TYR A 78 9.16 -0.68 -3.39
CA TYR A 78 9.97 -1.57 -2.57
C TYR A 78 9.29 -1.82 -1.22
N VAL A 79 9.59 -2.96 -0.61
CA VAL A 79 8.99 -3.37 0.65
C VAL A 79 9.58 -2.56 1.81
N GLY A 80 8.72 -2.16 2.73
CA GLY A 80 9.07 -1.49 3.97
C GLY A 80 8.53 -0.05 4.08
N PRO A 81 8.47 0.48 5.30
CA PRO A 81 7.80 1.74 5.62
C PRO A 81 8.31 2.94 4.82
N THR A 82 9.62 2.97 4.51
CA THR A 82 10.25 4.07 3.78
C THR A 82 9.80 4.19 2.33
N SER A 83 9.10 3.19 1.77
CA SER A 83 8.50 3.31 0.44
C SER A 83 7.39 4.37 0.37
N ALA A 84 6.86 4.80 1.51
CA ALA A 84 5.88 5.88 1.59
C ALA A 84 6.45 7.25 1.16
N GLU A 85 7.78 7.45 1.20
CA GLU A 85 8.44 8.67 0.68
C GLU A 85 8.24 8.87 -0.82
N LEU A 86 7.88 7.82 -1.56
CA LEU A 86 7.57 7.93 -2.98
C LEU A 86 6.21 8.62 -3.26
N LEU A 87 5.33 8.73 -2.27
CA LEU A 87 4.03 9.38 -2.43
C LEU A 87 4.17 10.90 -2.74
N PRO A 88 4.90 11.69 -1.94
CA PRO A 88 5.12 13.10 -2.24
C PRO A 88 5.89 13.31 -3.56
N ASP A 89 6.83 12.44 -3.92
CA ASP A 89 7.53 12.51 -5.21
C ASP A 89 6.55 12.39 -6.38
N LEU A 90 5.69 11.37 -6.36
CA LEU A 90 4.68 11.14 -7.40
C LEU A 90 3.62 12.26 -7.43
N ALA A 91 3.23 12.76 -6.25
CA ALA A 91 2.32 13.89 -6.15
C ALA A 91 2.90 15.15 -6.76
N TYR A 92 4.17 15.44 -6.51
CA TYR A 92 4.87 16.61 -7.08
C TYR A 92 5.06 16.48 -8.60
N VAL A 93 5.57 15.33 -9.05
CA VAL A 93 5.94 15.13 -10.46
C VAL A 93 4.69 15.09 -11.35
N PHE A 94 3.65 14.36 -10.97
CA PHE A 94 2.48 14.09 -11.82
C PHE A 94 1.19 14.74 -11.35
N GLY A 95 1.16 15.33 -10.16
CA GLY A 95 -0.06 15.88 -9.56
C GLY A 95 -0.99 14.82 -8.99
N VAL A 96 -0.45 13.64 -8.61
CA VAL A 96 -1.24 12.55 -8.03
C VAL A 96 -1.88 12.99 -6.72
N LYS A 97 -3.18 12.68 -6.58
CA LYS A 97 -3.96 12.92 -5.36
C LYS A 97 -4.47 11.65 -4.73
N HIS A 98 -4.58 10.57 -5.50
CA HIS A 98 -5.18 9.31 -5.11
C HIS A 98 -4.20 8.16 -5.34
N PHE A 99 -3.78 7.53 -4.24
CA PHE A 99 -2.88 6.38 -4.26
C PHE A 99 -3.65 5.11 -3.92
N ILE A 100 -3.73 4.19 -4.86
CA ILE A 100 -4.33 2.87 -4.66
C ILE A 100 -3.17 1.88 -4.53
N ILE A 101 -2.98 1.31 -3.35
CA ILE A 101 -1.81 0.47 -3.04
C ILE A 101 -2.29 -0.89 -2.54
N PHE A 102 -1.80 -1.95 -3.16
CA PHE A 102 -2.13 -3.31 -2.75
C PHE A 102 -0.89 -4.20 -2.71
N GLY A 103 -0.92 -5.17 -1.81
CA GLY A 103 0.18 -6.11 -1.60
C GLY A 103 -0.25 -7.35 -0.84
N SER A 104 0.72 -8.16 -0.44
CA SER A 104 0.49 -9.30 0.44
C SER A 104 0.53 -8.89 1.90
N CYS A 105 -0.12 -9.68 2.76
CA CYS A 105 -0.01 -9.60 4.21
C CYS A 105 0.11 -11.00 4.81
N GLY A 106 0.64 -11.09 6.01
CA GLY A 106 0.56 -12.28 6.84
C GLY A 106 -0.78 -12.32 7.58
N CYS A 107 -1.58 -13.36 7.40
CA CYS A 107 -2.83 -13.53 8.11
C CYS A 107 -2.57 -14.03 9.54
N LEU A 108 -3.14 -13.36 10.54
CA LEU A 108 -2.98 -13.75 11.95
C LEU A 108 -3.89 -14.92 12.35
N LYS A 109 -4.84 -15.32 11.48
CA LYS A 109 -5.67 -16.52 11.65
C LYS A 109 -5.81 -17.26 10.33
N LYS A 110 -5.77 -18.58 10.40
CA LYS A 110 -5.89 -19.46 9.23
C LYS A 110 -7.20 -19.25 8.45
N GLU A 111 -8.28 -18.95 9.13
CA GLU A 111 -9.59 -18.69 8.51
C GLU A 111 -9.59 -17.49 7.55
N TYR A 112 -8.67 -16.54 7.73
CA TYR A 112 -8.55 -15.35 6.86
C TYR A 112 -7.72 -15.61 5.60
N SER A 113 -7.00 -16.73 5.51
CA SER A 113 -6.03 -17.01 4.44
C SER A 113 -6.61 -17.12 3.03
N LYS A 114 -7.93 -17.22 2.90
CA LYS A 114 -8.62 -17.28 1.60
C LYS A 114 -9.27 -15.95 1.21
N HIS A 115 -9.28 -14.97 2.10
CA HIS A 115 -9.94 -13.68 1.94
C HIS A 115 -8.93 -12.59 1.57
N PHE A 116 -9.43 -11.54 0.96
CA PHE A 116 -8.74 -10.26 0.97
C PHE A 116 -8.90 -9.58 2.33
N ILE A 117 -8.01 -8.66 2.65
CA ILE A 117 -8.05 -7.90 3.91
C ILE A 117 -8.23 -6.42 3.57
N ILE A 118 -9.24 -5.79 4.17
CA ILE A 118 -9.45 -4.35 4.12
C ILE A 118 -9.09 -3.77 5.48
N PRO A 119 -7.95 -3.08 5.62
CA PRO A 119 -7.55 -2.49 6.89
C PRO A 119 -8.43 -1.29 7.25
N THR A 120 -8.84 -1.21 8.52
CA THR A 120 -9.59 -0.07 9.07
C THR A 120 -8.71 0.85 9.91
N SER A 121 -7.70 0.28 10.54
CA SER A 121 -6.64 0.99 11.27
C SER A 121 -5.40 0.12 11.32
N SER A 122 -4.24 0.74 11.51
CA SER A 122 -2.98 0.02 11.64
C SER A 122 -2.27 0.34 12.95
N TYR A 123 -1.81 -0.70 13.65
CA TYR A 123 -0.86 -0.56 14.76
C TYR A 123 0.52 -0.17 14.19
N ARG A 124 1.12 0.85 14.79
CA ARG A 124 2.32 1.50 14.28
C ARG A 124 3.58 0.91 14.94
N ASP A 125 4.00 -0.29 14.48
CA ASP A 125 5.23 -0.94 14.94
C ASP A 125 6.38 -0.75 13.93
N GLU A 126 6.51 0.49 13.47
CA GLU A 126 7.55 0.94 12.55
C GLU A 126 7.94 2.39 12.93
N GLY A 127 9.04 2.89 12.40
CA GLY A 127 9.57 4.19 12.85
C GLY A 127 9.06 5.38 12.04
N MET A 128 8.71 5.18 10.78
CA MET A 128 8.52 6.26 9.82
C MET A 128 7.27 7.09 10.09
N SER A 129 6.15 6.47 10.43
CA SER A 129 4.88 7.17 10.65
C SER A 129 4.97 8.21 11.78
N TYR A 130 5.86 8.01 12.75
CA TYR A 130 6.08 8.93 13.88
C TYR A 130 6.76 10.25 13.48
N HIS A 131 7.28 10.39 12.26
CA HIS A 131 7.78 11.65 11.73
C HIS A 131 6.70 12.47 11.02
N TYR A 132 5.54 11.88 10.70
CA TYR A 132 4.51 12.51 9.89
C TYR A 132 3.21 12.81 10.63
N VAL A 133 2.91 12.08 11.70
CA VAL A 133 1.70 12.28 12.52
C VAL A 133 1.99 12.08 13.99
N GLU A 134 1.21 12.75 14.84
CA GLU A 134 1.34 12.64 16.31
C GLU A 134 1.41 11.18 16.79
N PRO A 135 2.15 10.92 17.87
CA PRO A 135 2.34 9.57 18.41
C PRO A 135 1.04 9.01 19.00
N LYS A 136 0.56 7.93 18.40
CA LYS A 136 -0.54 7.07 18.87
C LYS A 136 -0.22 5.65 18.48
N ASP A 137 -0.77 4.69 19.20
CA ASP A 137 -0.56 3.26 18.90
C ASP A 137 -1.15 2.87 17.54
N TYR A 138 -2.28 3.44 17.19
CA TYR A 138 -3.00 3.17 15.95
C TYR A 138 -3.17 4.43 15.11
N ILE A 139 -3.09 4.26 13.79
CA ILE A 139 -3.53 5.22 12.79
C ILE A 139 -4.77 4.66 12.09
N GLU A 140 -5.80 5.48 11.90
CA GLU A 140 -6.98 5.13 11.12
C GLU A 140 -6.61 5.04 9.63
N ILE A 141 -6.96 3.95 8.97
CA ILE A 141 -6.85 3.83 7.52
C ILE A 141 -8.13 4.42 6.91
N LYS A 142 -7.98 5.59 6.33
CA LYS A 142 -9.09 6.33 5.70
C LYS A 142 -9.52 5.65 4.40
N ASN A 143 -10.67 6.04 3.87
CA ASN A 143 -11.19 5.56 2.58
C ASN A 143 -11.48 4.04 2.48
N HIS A 144 -11.40 3.30 3.57
CA HIS A 144 -11.68 1.86 3.57
C HIS A 144 -13.14 1.53 3.15
N ASP A 145 -14.08 2.46 3.32
CA ASP A 145 -15.48 2.26 2.89
C ASP A 145 -15.62 2.27 1.36
N LEU A 146 -14.85 3.13 0.66
CA LEU A 146 -14.82 3.12 -0.81
C LEU A 146 -14.12 1.85 -1.33
N VAL A 147 -13.08 1.38 -0.63
CA VAL A 147 -12.44 0.09 -0.95
C VAL A 147 -13.45 -1.05 -0.77
N GLU A 148 -14.21 -1.06 0.33
CA GLU A 148 -15.25 -2.06 0.57
C GLU A 148 -16.35 -2.04 -0.50
N GLU A 149 -16.75 -0.86 -0.99
CA GLU A 149 -17.69 -0.71 -2.11
C GLU A 149 -17.17 -1.41 -3.37
N ALA A 150 -15.89 -1.23 -3.71
CA ALA A 150 -15.25 -1.90 -4.84
C ALA A 150 -15.29 -3.44 -4.71
N PHE A 151 -15.03 -3.95 -3.50
CA PHE A 151 -15.10 -5.39 -3.23
C PHE A 151 -16.52 -5.96 -3.38
N LYS A 152 -17.54 -5.25 -2.92
CA LYS A 152 -18.95 -5.62 -3.09
C LYS A 152 -19.33 -5.69 -4.57
N GLU A 153 -18.88 -4.73 -5.37
CA GLU A 153 -19.18 -4.70 -6.81
C GLU A 153 -18.41 -5.73 -7.62
N THR A 154 -17.25 -6.18 -7.14
CA THR A 154 -16.44 -7.22 -7.79
C THR A 154 -16.68 -8.61 -7.24
N SER A 155 -17.56 -8.76 -6.23
CA SER A 155 -17.95 -10.04 -5.62
C SER A 155 -16.75 -10.85 -5.08
N HIS A 156 -15.76 -10.19 -4.50
CA HIS A 156 -14.63 -10.84 -3.84
C HIS A 156 -14.84 -10.91 -2.33
N ASP A 157 -14.51 -12.05 -1.74
CA ASP A 157 -14.60 -12.24 -0.29
C ASP A 157 -13.48 -11.46 0.43
N TYR A 158 -13.83 -10.78 1.49
CA TYR A 158 -12.90 -9.99 2.29
C TYR A 158 -13.18 -10.08 3.80
N VAL A 159 -12.15 -9.78 4.58
CA VAL A 159 -12.22 -9.52 6.01
C VAL A 159 -11.84 -8.07 6.25
N LYS A 160 -12.67 -7.34 6.99
CA LYS A 160 -12.41 -5.95 7.37
C LYS A 160 -11.98 -5.91 8.83
N GLY A 161 -10.84 -5.28 9.13
CA GLY A 161 -10.33 -5.24 10.51
C GLY A 161 -9.07 -4.42 10.68
N LYS A 162 -8.58 -4.37 11.92
CA LYS A 162 -7.30 -3.75 12.22
C LYS A 162 -6.16 -4.58 11.66
N VAL A 163 -5.04 -3.92 11.34
CA VAL A 163 -3.79 -4.58 10.96
C VAL A 163 -2.64 -4.13 11.84
N TRP A 164 -1.55 -4.84 11.78
CA TRP A 164 -0.31 -4.53 12.47
C TRP A 164 0.76 -4.25 11.43
N THR A 165 1.23 -3.00 11.33
CA THR A 165 2.35 -2.65 10.45
C THR A 165 3.67 -2.76 11.21
N THR A 166 4.56 -3.66 10.76
CA THR A 166 5.89 -3.84 11.35
C THR A 166 6.99 -3.65 10.30
N SER A 167 8.16 -3.16 10.73
CA SER A 167 9.35 -3.09 9.86
C SER A 167 10.26 -4.31 9.98
N SER A 168 9.87 -5.34 10.76
CA SER A 168 10.78 -6.43 11.12
C SER A 168 10.12 -7.81 11.07
N ILE A 169 9.98 -8.36 9.88
CA ILE A 169 9.36 -9.66 9.61
C ILE A 169 9.90 -10.80 10.52
N TYR A 170 11.20 -10.84 10.80
CA TYR A 170 11.78 -11.87 11.68
C TYR A 170 11.53 -11.64 13.18
N ARG A 171 10.80 -10.57 13.53
CA ARG A 171 10.42 -10.27 14.91
C ARG A 171 8.94 -10.44 15.19
N GLU A 172 8.19 -11.01 14.27
CA GLU A 172 6.80 -11.43 14.45
C GLU A 172 6.75 -12.66 15.37
N THR A 173 6.98 -12.41 16.67
CA THR A 173 7.04 -13.49 17.65
C THR A 173 5.65 -13.96 18.09
N PRO A 174 5.50 -15.21 18.58
CA PRO A 174 4.21 -15.70 19.09
C PRO A 174 3.56 -14.81 20.15
N ILE A 175 4.38 -14.12 20.96
CA ILE A 175 3.89 -13.16 21.97
C ILE A 175 3.27 -11.94 21.30
N GLN A 176 3.94 -11.36 20.30
CA GLN A 176 3.44 -10.22 19.55
C GLN A 176 2.18 -10.57 18.75
N ILE A 177 2.20 -11.69 18.06
CA ILE A 177 1.04 -12.20 17.31
C ILE A 177 -0.18 -12.33 18.23
N LYS A 178 -0.01 -12.96 19.39
CA LYS A 178 -1.08 -13.11 20.38
C LYS A 178 -1.59 -11.78 20.91
N LYS A 179 -0.69 -10.82 21.17
CA LYS A 179 -1.04 -9.45 21.58
C LYS A 179 -1.93 -8.80 20.51
N HIS A 180 -1.48 -8.75 19.27
CA HIS A 180 -2.21 -8.09 18.18
C HIS A 180 -3.52 -8.78 17.82
N LEU A 181 -3.58 -10.11 17.92
CA LEU A 181 -4.85 -10.85 17.83
C LEU A 181 -5.87 -10.43 18.90
N ASN A 182 -5.41 -10.28 20.15
CA ASN A 182 -6.27 -9.83 21.26
C ASN A 182 -6.73 -8.37 21.07
N ASP A 183 -5.91 -7.55 20.42
CA ASP A 183 -6.26 -6.16 20.06
C ASP A 183 -7.19 -6.08 18.83
N GLY A 184 -7.54 -7.22 18.23
CA GLY A 184 -8.45 -7.34 17.08
C GLY A 184 -7.78 -7.16 15.72
N CYS A 185 -6.44 -7.28 15.63
CA CYS A 185 -5.76 -7.32 14.34
C CYS A 185 -6.05 -8.62 13.59
N VAL A 186 -6.27 -8.53 12.30
CA VAL A 186 -6.57 -9.66 11.39
C VAL A 186 -5.36 -10.05 10.55
N ALA A 187 -4.44 -9.13 10.33
CA ALA A 187 -3.25 -9.34 9.51
C ALA A 187 -2.06 -8.49 10.01
N VAL A 188 -0.86 -8.85 9.54
CA VAL A 188 0.37 -8.09 9.65
C VAL A 188 0.84 -7.69 8.25
N ASP A 189 1.29 -6.45 8.12
CA ASP A 189 1.84 -5.86 6.91
C ASP A 189 3.12 -5.05 7.22
N MET A 190 3.70 -4.39 6.24
CA MET A 190 4.93 -3.63 6.43
C MET A 190 4.80 -2.14 6.05
N GLU A 191 3.68 -1.64 5.54
CA GLU A 191 3.61 -0.30 4.95
C GLU A 191 2.36 0.52 5.36
N ALA A 192 1.25 -0.09 5.73
CA ALA A 192 -0.04 0.60 5.85
C ALA A 192 0.00 1.83 6.77
N ALA A 193 0.66 1.72 7.92
CA ALA A 193 0.75 2.83 8.86
C ALA A 193 1.54 4.01 8.30
N SER A 194 2.70 3.75 7.69
CA SER A 194 3.55 4.79 7.11
C SER A 194 2.91 5.44 5.87
N MET A 195 2.28 4.64 5.00
CA MET A 195 1.57 5.15 3.82
C MET A 195 0.44 6.11 4.23
N GLN A 196 -0.36 5.71 5.23
CA GLN A 196 -1.43 6.58 5.72
C GLN A 196 -0.88 7.85 6.37
N ALA A 197 0.18 7.74 7.18
CA ALA A 197 0.77 8.88 7.86
C ALA A 197 1.32 9.92 6.86
N VAL A 198 2.06 9.48 5.85
CA VAL A 198 2.57 10.34 4.78
C VAL A 198 1.42 10.94 3.97
N ALA A 199 0.41 10.12 3.63
CA ALA A 199 -0.77 10.62 2.91
C ALA A 199 -1.50 11.71 3.70
N ASP A 200 -1.66 11.55 5.01
CA ASP A 200 -2.29 12.54 5.87
C ASP A 200 -1.50 13.86 5.92
N PHE A 201 -0.19 13.78 6.08
CA PHE A 201 0.70 14.94 6.15
C PHE A 201 0.64 15.77 4.85
N TYR A 202 0.72 15.09 3.70
CA TYR A 202 0.68 15.75 2.39
C TYR A 202 -0.74 15.95 1.83
N LYS A 203 -1.79 15.65 2.60
CA LYS A 203 -3.21 15.78 2.22
C LYS A 203 -3.54 15.00 0.94
N LEU A 204 -3.03 13.79 0.85
CA LEU A 204 -3.26 12.84 -0.21
C LEU A 204 -4.31 11.81 0.21
N ASN A 205 -4.91 11.14 -0.76
CA ASN A 205 -5.87 10.07 -0.50
C ASN A 205 -5.19 8.71 -0.69
N TYR A 206 -5.23 7.89 0.34
CA TYR A 206 -4.70 6.53 0.35
C TYR A 206 -5.83 5.51 0.41
N TYR A 207 -5.80 4.53 -0.48
CA TYR A 207 -6.73 3.42 -0.59
C TYR A 207 -5.93 2.14 -0.59
N THR A 208 -6.24 1.21 0.30
CA THR A 208 -5.44 -0.02 0.39
C THR A 208 -6.27 -1.24 0.74
N PHE A 209 -5.80 -2.37 0.25
CA PHE A 209 -6.25 -3.70 0.60
C PHE A 209 -5.10 -4.69 0.41
N PHE A 210 -5.20 -5.83 1.05
CA PHE A 210 -4.20 -6.88 0.96
C PHE A 210 -4.82 -8.20 0.49
N PHE A 211 -3.98 -9.05 -0.09
CA PHE A 211 -4.28 -10.47 -0.23
C PHE A 211 -3.43 -11.27 0.75
N SER A 212 -3.95 -12.42 1.21
CA SER A 212 -3.19 -13.30 2.07
C SER A 212 -1.98 -13.89 1.33
N GLY A 213 -0.78 -13.55 1.77
CA GLY A 213 0.48 -14.15 1.33
C GLY A 213 0.77 -15.43 2.10
N ASP A 214 0.87 -15.32 3.42
CA ASP A 214 1.17 -16.41 4.35
C ASP A 214 0.24 -16.38 5.58
N ILE A 215 0.41 -17.37 6.44
CA ILE A 215 -0.32 -17.48 7.71
C ILE A 215 0.71 -17.40 8.83
N VAL A 216 0.58 -16.34 9.63
CA VAL A 216 1.44 -16.05 10.78
C VAL A 216 0.58 -16.25 12.04
N ALA A 217 0.25 -17.51 12.34
CA ALA A 217 -0.48 -17.85 13.54
C ALA A 217 0.46 -17.96 14.74
N SER A 218 -0.09 -17.85 15.97
CA SER A 218 0.71 -17.76 17.19
C SER A 218 1.62 -18.97 17.47
N ASP A 219 1.36 -20.07 16.84
CA ASP A 219 2.04 -21.38 17.04
C ASP A 219 2.62 -21.98 15.77
N ILE A 220 2.17 -21.55 14.58
CA ILE A 220 2.57 -22.11 13.30
C ILE A 220 2.71 -21.00 12.25
N TRP A 221 3.82 -21.05 11.49
CA TRP A 221 3.94 -20.31 10.23
C TRP A 221 3.66 -21.25 9.06
N GLU A 222 2.75 -20.86 8.19
CA GLU A 222 2.48 -21.57 6.93
C GLU A 222 2.78 -20.62 5.76
N ARG A 223 3.61 -21.05 4.83
CA ARG A 223 4.02 -20.26 3.66
C ARG A 223 2.83 -19.74 2.84
N GLY A 224 1.71 -20.44 2.84
CA GLY A 224 0.54 -20.04 2.07
C GLY A 224 0.83 -19.90 0.58
N ARG A 225 0.52 -18.71 0.03
CA ARG A 225 0.77 -18.35 -1.37
C ARG A 225 2.14 -17.69 -1.61
N LEU A 226 2.81 -17.28 -0.56
CA LEU A 226 4.00 -16.44 -0.61
C LEU A 226 5.10 -17.02 -1.51
N GLY A 227 5.48 -16.29 -2.57
CA GLY A 227 6.49 -16.68 -3.54
C GLY A 227 6.15 -17.94 -4.36
N GLY A 228 4.87 -18.35 -4.43
CA GLY A 228 4.40 -19.50 -5.20
C GLY A 228 3.58 -19.12 -6.44
N GLU A 229 3.35 -20.07 -7.34
CA GLU A 229 2.49 -19.87 -8.52
C GLU A 229 1.05 -19.45 -8.15
N SER A 230 0.55 -19.93 -7.00
CA SER A 230 -0.78 -19.57 -6.49
C SER A 230 -0.91 -18.08 -6.10
N GLU A 231 0.20 -17.38 -5.91
CA GLU A 231 0.22 -15.95 -5.63
C GLU A 231 -0.22 -15.16 -6.86
N LYS A 232 0.17 -15.57 -8.06
CA LYS A 232 -0.26 -14.94 -9.33
C LYS A 232 -1.78 -14.92 -9.48
N ASN A 233 -2.46 -15.97 -9.02
CA ASN A 233 -3.90 -16.12 -9.13
C ASN A 233 -4.69 -15.11 -8.30
N VAL A 234 -4.05 -14.42 -7.34
CA VAL A 234 -4.69 -13.36 -6.55
C VAL A 234 -4.17 -11.98 -6.90
N GLN A 235 -2.94 -11.87 -7.39
CA GLN A 235 -2.32 -10.60 -7.76
C GLN A 235 -2.98 -9.94 -8.98
N ILE A 236 -3.37 -10.71 -10.00
CA ILE A 236 -4.05 -10.18 -11.18
C ILE A 236 -5.47 -9.69 -10.84
N PRO A 237 -6.34 -10.45 -10.14
CA PRO A 237 -7.60 -9.93 -9.63
C PRO A 237 -7.45 -8.67 -8.76
N SER A 238 -6.36 -8.57 -7.97
CA SER A 238 -6.07 -7.36 -7.21
C SER A 238 -5.93 -6.12 -8.08
N LEU A 239 -5.35 -6.25 -9.27
CA LEU A 239 -5.27 -5.13 -10.22
C LEU A 239 -6.66 -4.73 -10.74
N ASP A 240 -7.55 -5.68 -11.00
CA ASP A 240 -8.91 -5.39 -11.44
C ASP A 240 -9.73 -4.69 -10.34
N ILE A 241 -9.53 -5.08 -9.06
CA ILE A 241 -10.10 -4.38 -7.90
C ILE A 241 -9.53 -2.95 -7.82
N ALA A 242 -8.22 -2.76 -8.02
CA ALA A 242 -7.60 -1.44 -8.01
C ALA A 242 -8.17 -0.53 -9.11
N PHE A 243 -8.42 -1.06 -10.30
CA PHE A 243 -9.14 -0.32 -11.35
C PHE A 243 -10.58 0.02 -10.96
N LYS A 244 -11.26 -0.88 -10.26
CA LYS A 244 -12.62 -0.60 -9.78
C LYS A 244 -12.63 0.52 -8.74
N ILE A 245 -11.65 0.54 -7.84
CA ILE A 245 -11.45 1.66 -6.90
C ILE A 245 -11.21 2.96 -7.69
N ALA A 246 -10.36 2.94 -8.72
CA ALA A 246 -10.11 4.10 -9.57
C ALA A 246 -11.39 4.62 -10.26
N ASP A 247 -12.24 3.73 -10.74
CA ASP A 247 -13.53 4.10 -11.35
C ASP A 247 -14.48 4.73 -10.32
N LEU A 248 -14.56 4.19 -9.11
CA LEU A 248 -15.37 4.75 -8.02
C LEU A 248 -14.88 6.13 -7.56
N ILE A 249 -13.56 6.36 -7.51
CA ILE A 249 -12.99 7.68 -7.20
C ILE A 249 -13.46 8.72 -8.22
N LYS A 250 -13.55 8.35 -9.49
CA LYS A 250 -13.93 9.28 -10.57
C LYS A 250 -15.44 9.52 -10.68
N SER A 251 -16.25 8.64 -10.11
CA SER A 251 -17.72 8.76 -10.12
C SER A 251 -18.28 9.65 -8.99
N LYS A 252 -17.45 9.97 -7.99
CA LYS A 252 -17.78 10.83 -6.85
C LYS A 252 -17.24 12.24 -7.04
#